data_5c32e4558aee7f90cd101c4ea732c3b8
#
_entry.id   5c32e4558aee7f90cd101c4ea732c3b8
#
_cell.length_a   1.000
_cell.length_b   1.000
_cell.length_c   1.000
_cell.angle_alpha   90.00
_cell.angle_beta   90.00
_cell.angle_gamma   90.00
#
_symmetry.space_group_name_H-M   'P 1'
#
loop_
_entity.id
_entity.type
_entity.pdbx_description
1 polymer ?
#
loop_
_entity_poly.entity_id
_entity_poly.type
_entity_poly.pdbx_seq_one_letter_code
_entity_poly.pdbx_strand_id
1 'polypeptide(L)'
;MDPLNQQYPNSRCCSCQGYCPFSCLLYYCLVCDFALDVICSRKPISLKIYNPKRHKHTLHYFPRKSTLACDVCGLVDDDYSHLLYTCLLCDFFIHKRCIDLPYVIKVSRHNHRLAFTPSNPFKESADCGVCYRKIDINFGEYSCVKGCVYAMHSRCALQSDVSDGKELEGEPEEAYKNTKMFEDKGDGVILHESHLCHLMKLENQFHDENKHCQACMLPFYGDGNVYRCMQSCDFILHESCAYLPRVKQFMLHVHPLILELGYTTSCFRCRKCERYSCGFAYVCPIEGCDWKLDTLCASICEPFNHYSHPHPLFITCGEYTSIPCYICRYRQEQPLDCVECGFVLCFSCATLPHKLRYKHDEHLLVFSYKEYADDDELYWCEICEKDIFPHEEGLYACNECEVTLHVDCLLGRDPYMKSGQTVVTFGKEKIHYLPNTHLTRPICKTCGRHCPYKIKIKTSSGDLFCSYACYQEHLYNL
;
A
#
# COMPACT_ATOMS: atom_id res chain seq x y z
N MET A 1 -29.80 34.11 -9.74
CA MET A 1 -29.33 32.73 -9.86
C MET A 1 -30.55 31.81 -9.85
N ASP A 2 -30.85 31.19 -10.97
CA ASP A 2 -32.01 30.29 -11.10
C ASP A 2 -31.55 28.83 -11.00
N PRO A 3 -32.30 27.95 -10.33
CA PRO A 3 -32.01 26.52 -10.32
C PRO A 3 -32.47 25.91 -11.65
N LEU A 4 -31.53 25.66 -12.55
CA LEU A 4 -31.84 25.07 -13.85
C LEU A 4 -31.32 23.63 -13.93
N ASN A 5 -32.20 22.74 -14.38
CA ASN A 5 -31.96 21.34 -14.67
C ASN A 5 -31.31 21.17 -16.06
N GLN A 6 -30.18 21.87 -16.32
CA GLN A 6 -29.43 21.78 -17.56
C GLN A 6 -28.07 21.12 -17.31
N GLN A 7 -27.65 20.28 -18.25
CA GLN A 7 -26.33 19.63 -18.24
C GLN A 7 -25.24 20.70 -18.35
N TYR A 8 -24.60 21.02 -17.22
CA TYR A 8 -23.45 21.92 -17.16
C TYR A 8 -22.15 21.10 -17.21
N PRO A 9 -21.12 21.57 -17.93
CA PRO A 9 -19.88 20.82 -18.12
C PRO A 9 -19.06 20.56 -16.83
N ASN A 10 -19.32 21.33 -15.76
CA ASN A 10 -18.62 21.16 -14.48
C ASN A 10 -19.64 20.99 -13.33
N SER A 11 -19.85 19.76 -12.92
CA SER A 11 -20.79 19.39 -11.83
C SER A 11 -20.17 19.59 -10.42
N ARG A 12 -19.34 20.60 -10.21
CA ARG A 12 -18.66 20.85 -8.92
C ARG A 12 -19.05 22.20 -8.33
N CYS A 13 -19.27 22.22 -7.01
CA CYS A 13 -19.51 23.45 -6.27
C CYS A 13 -18.22 24.25 -6.08
N CYS A 14 -18.17 25.51 -6.51
CA CYS A 14 -17.01 26.39 -6.35
C CYS A 14 -16.66 26.71 -4.88
N SER A 15 -17.55 26.48 -3.93
CA SER A 15 -17.29 26.74 -2.50
C SER A 15 -16.73 25.54 -1.75
N CYS A 16 -17.32 24.35 -1.88
CA CYS A 16 -16.91 23.16 -1.15
C CYS A 16 -16.15 22.15 -2.02
N GLN A 17 -16.11 22.36 -3.34
CA GLN A 17 -15.49 21.49 -4.34
C GLN A 17 -16.11 20.08 -4.46
N GLY A 18 -17.20 19.83 -3.72
CA GLY A 18 -17.94 18.60 -3.81
C GLY A 18 -18.49 18.40 -5.23
N TYR A 19 -18.37 17.16 -5.72
CA TYR A 19 -19.03 16.74 -6.94
C TYR A 19 -20.54 16.70 -6.69
N CYS A 20 -21.29 17.41 -7.49
CA CYS A 20 -22.76 17.36 -7.47
C CYS A 20 -23.22 16.43 -8.58
N PRO A 21 -23.65 15.19 -8.27
CA PRO A 21 -24.23 14.29 -9.28
C PRO A 21 -25.46 14.92 -9.90
N PHE A 22 -25.87 14.45 -11.08
CA PHE A 22 -26.97 14.99 -11.90
C PHE A 22 -28.32 15.21 -11.17
N SER A 23 -28.47 14.65 -9.97
CA SER A 23 -29.64 14.83 -9.09
C SER A 23 -29.57 16.03 -8.14
N CYS A 24 -28.42 16.72 -8.05
CA CYS A 24 -28.25 17.86 -7.15
C CYS A 24 -28.49 19.17 -7.86
N LEU A 25 -29.22 20.07 -7.20
CA LEU A 25 -29.45 21.44 -7.68
C LEU A 25 -28.21 22.30 -7.46
N LEU A 26 -27.71 22.91 -8.52
CA LEU A 26 -26.63 23.88 -8.53
C LEU A 26 -27.16 25.27 -8.89
N TYR A 27 -26.75 26.29 -8.15
CA TYR A 27 -26.90 27.68 -8.57
C TYR A 27 -25.70 28.05 -9.46
N TYR A 28 -25.96 28.42 -10.69
CA TYR A 28 -24.92 28.67 -11.68
C TYR A 28 -25.00 30.11 -12.23
N CYS A 29 -23.84 30.75 -12.36
CA CYS A 29 -23.73 32.09 -12.98
C CYS A 29 -23.24 31.96 -14.42
N LEU A 30 -24.10 32.27 -15.38
CA LEU A 30 -23.77 32.23 -16.83
C LEU A 30 -22.69 33.23 -17.26
N VAL A 31 -22.43 34.25 -16.45
CA VAL A 31 -21.46 35.30 -16.79
C VAL A 31 -20.04 34.97 -16.41
N CYS A 32 -19.86 34.27 -15.28
CA CYS A 32 -18.54 33.99 -14.73
C CYS A 32 -18.30 32.50 -14.40
N ASP A 33 -19.19 31.61 -14.88
CA ASP A 33 -19.10 30.16 -14.68
C ASP A 33 -19.01 29.72 -13.20
N PHE A 34 -19.51 30.53 -12.28
CA PHE A 34 -19.48 30.27 -10.86
C PHE A 34 -20.66 29.39 -10.43
N ALA A 35 -20.40 28.26 -9.80
CA ALA A 35 -21.42 27.32 -9.36
C ALA A 35 -21.41 27.13 -7.84
N LEU A 36 -22.59 27.06 -7.22
CA LEU A 36 -22.78 26.74 -5.80
C LEU A 36 -23.83 25.65 -5.64
N ASP A 37 -23.57 24.63 -4.81
CA ASP A 37 -24.61 23.73 -4.34
C ASP A 37 -25.56 24.46 -3.38
N VAL A 38 -26.72 23.84 -3.14
CA VAL A 38 -27.76 24.40 -2.26
C VAL A 38 -27.29 24.65 -0.84
N ILE A 39 -26.36 23.83 -0.33
CA ILE A 39 -25.83 23.98 1.02
C ILE A 39 -24.86 25.16 1.07
N CYS A 40 -23.96 25.25 0.13
CA CYS A 40 -22.96 26.32 0.05
C CYS A 40 -23.58 27.66 -0.33
N SER A 41 -24.68 27.68 -1.09
CA SER A 41 -25.39 28.92 -1.42
C SER A 41 -26.00 29.61 -0.18
N ARG A 42 -26.24 28.86 0.89
CA ARG A 42 -26.70 29.38 2.18
C ARG A 42 -25.55 29.85 3.10
N LYS A 43 -24.29 29.57 2.73
CA LYS A 43 -23.09 30.02 3.47
C LYS A 43 -22.41 31.11 2.67
N PRO A 44 -22.46 32.39 3.11
CA PRO A 44 -21.82 33.47 2.38
C PRO A 44 -20.31 33.27 2.32
N ILE A 45 -19.73 33.49 1.13
CA ILE A 45 -18.27 33.53 0.95
C ILE A 45 -17.76 34.73 1.72
N SER A 46 -16.79 34.54 2.61
CA SER A 46 -16.14 35.64 3.31
C SER A 46 -15.39 36.52 2.30
N LEU A 47 -15.84 37.74 2.09
CA LEU A 47 -15.18 38.68 1.18
C LEU A 47 -13.83 39.19 1.71
N LYS A 48 -13.63 39.08 3.06
CA LYS A 48 -12.40 39.48 3.73
C LYS A 48 -12.04 38.43 4.79
N ILE A 49 -10.77 38.13 4.91
CA ILE A 49 -10.23 37.27 5.97
C ILE A 49 -9.25 38.12 6.76
N TYR A 50 -9.60 38.36 8.02
CA TYR A 50 -8.78 39.10 8.95
C TYR A 50 -7.83 38.15 9.68
N ASN A 51 -6.58 38.60 9.91
CA ASN A 51 -5.54 37.82 10.60
C ASN A 51 -5.38 36.40 10.03
N PRO A 52 -5.18 36.25 8.70
CA PRO A 52 -5.00 34.94 8.11
C PRO A 52 -3.75 34.25 8.67
N LYS A 53 -3.80 32.95 8.87
CA LYS A 53 -2.71 32.14 9.47
C LYS A 53 -1.38 32.25 8.70
N ARG A 54 -1.44 32.52 7.38
CA ARG A 54 -0.28 32.49 6.48
C ARG A 54 0.19 33.86 6.00
N HIS A 55 -0.45 34.93 6.40
CA HIS A 55 -0.12 36.26 5.92
C HIS A 55 -0.46 37.34 6.98
N LYS A 56 0.33 38.41 7.02
CA LYS A 56 0.19 39.47 8.06
C LYS A 56 -0.98 40.42 7.83
N HIS A 57 -1.41 40.57 6.57
CA HIS A 57 -2.42 41.53 6.19
C HIS A 57 -3.76 40.86 5.90
N THR A 58 -4.83 41.64 5.96
CA THR A 58 -6.16 41.19 5.56
C THR A 58 -6.18 40.72 4.11
N LEU A 59 -6.73 39.55 3.87
CA LEU A 59 -6.92 39.01 2.55
C LEU A 59 -8.31 39.35 2.01
N HIS A 60 -8.40 39.66 0.72
CA HIS A 60 -9.62 39.97 0.05
C HIS A 60 -9.94 38.91 -1.00
N TYR A 61 -11.20 38.52 -1.09
CA TYR A 61 -11.65 37.58 -2.10
C TYR A 61 -11.38 38.12 -3.50
N PHE A 62 -10.79 37.28 -4.35
CA PHE A 62 -10.50 37.60 -5.75
C PHE A 62 -11.51 36.90 -6.68
N PRO A 63 -12.55 37.62 -7.18
CA PRO A 63 -13.69 37.01 -7.85
C PRO A 63 -13.48 36.70 -9.33
N ARG A 64 -12.26 36.81 -9.84
CA ARG A 64 -11.96 36.60 -11.25
C ARG A 64 -11.19 35.34 -11.48
N LYS A 65 -11.45 34.69 -12.63
CA LYS A 65 -10.58 33.61 -13.12
C LYS A 65 -9.19 34.21 -13.36
N SER A 66 -8.17 33.54 -12.87
CA SER A 66 -6.81 34.02 -12.88
C SER A 66 -5.85 32.89 -13.22
N THR A 67 -4.80 33.18 -13.93
CA THR A 67 -3.63 32.35 -14.16
C THR A 67 -2.55 32.58 -13.10
N LEU A 68 -2.90 33.23 -11.97
CA LEU A 68 -1.97 33.53 -10.89
C LEU A 68 -1.78 32.25 -10.00
N ALA A 69 -0.53 31.93 -9.75
CA ALA A 69 -0.18 30.84 -8.87
C ALA A 69 -0.40 31.21 -7.40
N CYS A 70 -0.82 30.27 -6.60
CA CYS A 70 -0.90 30.43 -5.14
C CYS A 70 0.50 30.43 -4.53
N ASP A 71 0.89 31.45 -3.79
CA ASP A 71 2.22 31.57 -3.14
C ASP A 71 2.52 30.47 -2.11
N VAL A 72 1.48 29.75 -1.66
CA VAL A 72 1.65 28.64 -0.70
C VAL A 72 1.84 27.30 -1.39
N CYS A 73 1.12 26.99 -2.46
CA CYS A 73 1.19 25.65 -3.08
C CYS A 73 1.71 25.66 -4.52
N GLY A 74 1.98 26.81 -5.11
CA GLY A 74 2.53 26.94 -6.48
C GLY A 74 1.56 26.56 -7.60
N LEU A 75 0.32 26.22 -7.29
CA LEU A 75 -0.64 25.82 -8.30
C LEU A 75 -1.42 27.01 -8.84
N VAL A 76 -1.61 26.99 -10.15
CA VAL A 76 -2.61 27.79 -10.85
C VAL A 76 -3.88 26.92 -10.91
N ASP A 77 -5.02 27.49 -10.54
CA ASP A 77 -6.28 26.75 -10.65
C ASP A 77 -6.76 26.77 -12.10
N ASP A 78 -6.55 25.67 -12.79
CA ASP A 78 -7.07 25.45 -14.15
C ASP A 78 -8.58 25.16 -14.13
N ASP A 79 -9.08 24.60 -13.03
CA ASP A 79 -10.50 24.32 -12.78
C ASP A 79 -11.07 25.31 -11.78
N TYR A 80 -12.24 25.86 -12.06
CA TYR A 80 -13.05 26.83 -11.30
C TYR A 80 -13.29 26.52 -9.80
N SER A 81 -12.56 25.57 -9.25
CA SER A 81 -12.84 24.93 -7.98
C SER A 81 -12.25 25.62 -6.75
N HIS A 82 -11.36 26.60 -6.90
CA HIS A 82 -10.66 27.16 -5.75
C HIS A 82 -10.88 28.66 -5.60
N LEU A 83 -11.46 29.04 -4.45
CA LEU A 83 -11.56 30.45 -4.09
C LEU A 83 -10.17 31.02 -3.85
N LEU A 84 -9.78 32.01 -4.65
CA LEU A 84 -8.52 32.72 -4.52
C LEU A 84 -8.73 33.98 -3.68
N TYR A 85 -7.79 34.27 -2.81
CA TYR A 85 -7.72 35.49 -2.02
C TYR A 85 -6.41 36.22 -2.35
N THR A 86 -6.45 37.54 -2.27
CA THR A 86 -5.26 38.36 -2.50
C THR A 86 -5.07 39.38 -1.38
N CYS A 87 -3.82 39.76 -1.14
CA CYS A 87 -3.47 40.87 -0.31
C CYS A 87 -3.37 42.15 -1.19
N LEU A 88 -4.11 43.18 -0.85
CA LEU A 88 -4.07 44.47 -1.60
C LEU A 88 -2.81 45.31 -1.27
N LEU A 89 -2.01 44.91 -0.25
CA LEU A 89 -0.80 45.63 0.18
C LEU A 89 0.49 45.00 -0.34
N CYS A 90 0.45 43.76 -0.79
CA CYS A 90 1.57 43.03 -1.35
C CYS A 90 1.02 42.00 -2.35
N ASP A 91 1.73 41.73 -3.41
CA ASP A 91 1.29 40.83 -4.48
C ASP A 91 1.25 39.37 -4.01
N PHE A 92 0.44 39.09 -2.97
CA PHE A 92 0.29 37.78 -2.36
C PHE A 92 -1.04 37.17 -2.72
N PHE A 93 -1.03 35.95 -3.28
CA PHE A 93 -2.20 35.20 -3.71
C PHE A 93 -2.26 33.86 -2.98
N ILE A 94 -3.42 33.50 -2.46
CA ILE A 94 -3.59 32.28 -1.69
C ILE A 94 -4.95 31.64 -1.92
N HIS A 95 -4.98 30.32 -2.14
CA HIS A 95 -6.23 29.59 -2.16
C HIS A 95 -6.87 29.54 -0.76
N LYS A 96 -8.18 29.59 -0.70
CA LYS A 96 -8.91 29.44 0.58
C LYS A 96 -8.43 28.22 1.39
N ARG A 97 -8.24 27.09 0.74
CA ARG A 97 -7.74 25.85 1.36
C ARG A 97 -6.32 25.96 1.94
N CYS A 98 -5.50 26.85 1.37
CA CYS A 98 -4.12 27.06 1.81
C CYS A 98 -3.98 28.00 2.99
N ILE A 99 -5.05 28.75 3.35
CA ILE A 99 -5.02 29.73 4.44
C ILE A 99 -4.86 29.03 5.79
N ASP A 100 -5.60 27.95 5.99
CA ASP A 100 -5.71 27.23 7.26
C ASP A 100 -4.82 25.97 7.36
N LEU A 101 -3.87 25.82 6.45
CA LEU A 101 -2.94 24.70 6.49
C LEU A 101 -2.18 24.66 7.84
N PRO A 102 -1.94 23.46 8.42
CA PRO A 102 -1.17 23.32 9.67
C PRO A 102 0.26 23.84 9.52
N TYR A 103 0.85 24.37 10.60
CA TYR A 103 2.26 24.77 10.61
C TYR A 103 3.17 23.58 10.75
N VAL A 104 2.84 22.64 11.63
CA VAL A 104 3.62 21.43 11.91
C VAL A 104 2.74 20.21 11.73
N ILE A 105 3.21 19.26 10.93
CA ILE A 105 2.49 18.01 10.65
C ILE A 105 3.38 16.78 10.90
N LYS A 106 2.74 15.65 11.15
CA LYS A 106 3.35 14.32 11.05
C LYS A 106 2.99 13.71 9.71
N VAL A 107 3.97 13.09 9.05
CA VAL A 107 3.77 12.41 7.78
C VAL A 107 4.15 10.94 7.88
N SER A 108 3.54 10.11 7.04
CA SER A 108 3.79 8.66 7.03
C SER A 108 5.17 8.29 6.48
N ARG A 109 5.75 9.12 5.63
CA ARG A 109 6.99 8.84 4.88
C ARG A 109 8.26 9.38 5.51
N HIS A 110 8.17 10.06 6.65
CA HIS A 110 9.33 10.58 7.37
C HIS A 110 9.16 10.44 8.87
N ASN A 111 10.26 10.09 9.57
CA ASN A 111 10.22 9.83 11.01
C ASN A 111 9.99 11.07 11.85
N HIS A 112 10.46 12.24 11.37
CA HIS A 112 10.34 13.51 12.09
C HIS A 112 9.12 14.30 11.58
N ARG A 113 8.67 15.24 12.40
CA ARG A 113 7.66 16.21 11.99
C ARG A 113 8.21 17.14 10.91
N LEU A 114 7.32 17.62 10.07
CA LEU A 114 7.63 18.61 9.05
C LEU A 114 6.97 19.93 9.44
N ALA A 115 7.69 21.03 9.26
CA ALA A 115 7.17 22.38 9.41
C ALA A 115 6.97 23.04 8.05
N PHE A 116 5.92 23.83 7.95
CA PHE A 116 5.70 24.67 6.77
C PHE A 116 6.79 25.77 6.69
N THR A 117 7.47 25.80 5.57
CA THR A 117 8.46 26.82 5.23
C THR A 117 7.92 27.64 4.05
N PRO A 118 7.80 28.96 4.19
CA PRO A 118 7.43 29.81 3.06
C PRO A 118 8.53 29.80 1.98
N SER A 119 8.25 30.42 0.83
CA SER A 119 9.25 30.56 -0.25
C SER A 119 10.60 31.05 0.27
N ASN A 120 11.66 30.40 -0.15
CA ASN A 120 13.03 30.79 0.20
C ASN A 120 13.93 30.70 -1.05
N PRO A 121 14.12 31.79 -1.78
CA PRO A 121 14.89 31.80 -3.02
C PRO A 121 16.41 31.55 -2.80
N PHE A 122 16.87 31.51 -1.56
CA PHE A 122 18.28 31.21 -1.21
C PHE A 122 18.52 29.73 -0.87
N LYS A 123 17.46 28.92 -0.89
CA LYS A 123 17.55 27.47 -0.62
C LYS A 123 17.79 26.70 -1.92
N GLU A 124 18.59 25.65 -1.85
CA GLU A 124 18.69 24.69 -2.96
C GLU A 124 17.37 23.91 -3.12
N SER A 125 16.97 23.70 -4.38
CA SER A 125 15.77 22.93 -4.71
C SER A 125 15.97 21.46 -4.30
N ALA A 126 15.05 20.96 -3.49
CA ALA A 126 15.00 19.54 -3.08
C ALA A 126 13.98 18.77 -3.94
N ASP A 127 14.12 17.44 -3.96
CA ASP A 127 13.09 16.57 -4.51
C ASP A 127 12.00 16.34 -3.47
N CYS A 128 10.75 16.34 -3.91
CA CYS A 128 9.61 16.07 -3.04
C CYS A 128 9.60 14.60 -2.60
N GLY A 129 9.60 14.32 -1.29
CA GLY A 129 9.57 12.96 -0.75
C GLY A 129 8.25 12.18 -1.00
N VAL A 130 7.35 12.70 -1.82
CA VAL A 130 6.10 12.03 -2.20
C VAL A 130 6.00 11.80 -3.70
N CYS A 131 6.19 12.83 -4.52
CA CYS A 131 6.06 12.73 -5.98
C CYS A 131 7.40 12.70 -6.72
N TYR A 132 8.52 12.81 -6.01
CA TYR A 132 9.91 12.77 -6.51
C TYR A 132 10.23 13.82 -7.58
N ARG A 133 9.39 14.85 -7.71
CA ARG A 133 9.63 16.01 -8.59
C ARG A 133 10.28 17.13 -7.81
N LYS A 134 11.04 17.98 -8.51
CA LYS A 134 11.66 19.17 -7.93
C LYS A 134 10.63 20.09 -7.28
N ILE A 135 10.96 20.58 -6.08
CA ILE A 135 10.18 21.59 -5.37
C ILE A 135 10.62 22.95 -5.86
N ASP A 136 9.67 23.77 -6.32
CA ASP A 136 9.96 25.14 -6.72
C ASP A 136 10.14 26.00 -5.46
N ILE A 137 11.34 26.57 -5.32
CA ILE A 137 11.75 27.40 -4.17
C ILE A 137 10.96 28.73 -4.03
N ASN A 138 10.24 29.13 -5.07
CA ASN A 138 9.38 30.31 -5.05
C ASN A 138 8.09 30.11 -4.28
N PHE A 139 7.74 28.89 -3.93
CA PHE A 139 6.50 28.53 -3.23
C PHE A 139 6.76 27.89 -1.88
N GLY A 140 5.71 27.77 -1.06
CA GLY A 140 5.79 27.14 0.25
C GLY A 140 5.89 25.63 0.18
N GLU A 141 6.65 25.06 1.10
CA GLU A 141 6.88 23.62 1.25
C GLU A 141 6.78 23.19 2.70
N TYR A 142 6.72 21.87 2.94
CA TYR A 142 6.94 21.30 4.26
C TYR A 142 8.33 20.69 4.31
N SER A 143 9.15 21.05 5.30
CA SER A 143 10.51 20.57 5.51
C SER A 143 10.75 20.05 6.92
N CYS A 144 11.73 19.14 7.09
CA CYS A 144 11.99 18.47 8.36
C CYS A 144 12.45 19.43 9.45
N VAL A 145 11.80 19.37 10.63
CA VAL A 145 12.14 20.20 11.81
C VAL A 145 13.47 19.82 12.48
N LYS A 146 14.00 18.62 12.18
CA LYS A 146 15.28 18.13 12.73
C LYS A 146 16.46 18.33 11.78
N GLY A 147 16.25 19.04 10.65
CA GLY A 147 17.31 19.36 9.71
C GLY A 147 17.71 18.25 8.73
N CYS A 148 16.91 17.18 8.61
CA CYS A 148 17.11 16.21 7.53
C CYS A 148 16.91 16.90 6.17
N VAL A 149 17.63 16.44 5.16
CA VAL A 149 17.40 16.85 3.75
C VAL A 149 16.13 16.15 3.26
N TYR A 150 14.98 16.60 3.76
CA TYR A 150 13.68 16.04 3.44
C TYR A 150 12.61 17.14 3.39
N ALA A 151 11.96 17.24 2.26
CA ALA A 151 10.91 18.23 2.01
C ALA A 151 9.79 17.67 1.12
N MET A 152 8.64 18.33 1.14
CA MET A 152 7.46 17.97 0.35
C MET A 152 6.77 19.21 -0.17
N HIS A 153 6.19 19.11 -1.37
CA HIS A 153 5.20 20.11 -1.80
C HIS A 153 4.06 20.19 -0.78
N SER A 154 3.56 21.39 -0.54
CA SER A 154 2.44 21.59 0.40
C SER A 154 1.23 20.72 0.07
N ARG A 155 0.92 20.52 -1.23
CA ARG A 155 -0.15 19.63 -1.68
C ARG A 155 0.13 18.16 -1.37
N CYS A 156 1.35 17.71 -1.64
CA CYS A 156 1.74 16.32 -1.41
C CYS A 156 1.74 15.94 0.07
N ALA A 157 2.20 16.87 0.92
CA ALA A 157 2.27 16.67 2.36
C ALA A 157 0.89 16.50 3.03
N LEU A 158 -0.18 16.99 2.38
CA LEU A 158 -1.55 16.99 2.92
C LEU A 158 -2.47 15.96 2.25
N GLN A 159 -1.92 15.02 1.49
CA GLN A 159 -2.68 13.88 1.01
C GLN A 159 -3.07 12.97 2.19
N SER A 160 -4.27 12.41 2.14
CA SER A 160 -4.84 11.63 3.26
C SER A 160 -4.08 10.35 3.62
N ASP A 161 -3.28 9.83 2.71
CA ASP A 161 -2.37 8.70 2.90
C ASP A 161 -0.98 9.12 3.40
N VAL A 162 -0.67 10.41 3.32
CA VAL A 162 0.60 11.01 3.76
C VAL A 162 0.48 11.66 5.13
N SER A 163 -0.59 12.40 5.39
CA SER A 163 -0.83 13.12 6.66
C SER A 163 -2.32 13.16 7.01
N ASP A 164 -2.63 13.20 8.29
CA ASP A 164 -3.99 13.45 8.80
C ASP A 164 -4.34 14.95 8.83
N GLY A 165 -3.40 15.80 8.46
CA GLY A 165 -3.58 17.25 8.41
C GLY A 165 -3.75 17.94 9.76
N LYS A 166 -3.48 17.25 10.87
CA LYS A 166 -3.57 17.85 12.22
C LYS A 166 -2.44 18.84 12.48
N GLU A 167 -2.79 19.94 13.16
CA GLU A 167 -1.80 20.89 13.68
C GLU A 167 -1.08 20.30 14.88
N LEU A 168 0.24 20.26 14.82
CA LEU A 168 1.11 19.72 15.88
C LEU A 168 2.11 20.78 16.39
N GLU A 169 1.91 22.05 16.08
CA GLU A 169 2.74 23.12 16.60
C GLU A 169 2.58 23.23 18.14
N GLY A 170 3.70 23.17 18.84
CA GLY A 170 3.70 23.22 20.33
C GLY A 170 3.38 21.89 21.02
N GLU A 171 2.92 20.87 20.30
CA GLU A 171 2.67 19.56 20.88
C GLU A 171 3.98 18.77 21.04
N PRO A 172 4.16 18.02 22.13
CA PRO A 172 5.35 17.17 22.30
C PRO A 172 5.39 16.07 21.22
N GLU A 173 6.59 15.73 20.76
CA GLU A 173 6.77 14.65 19.82
C GLU A 173 6.65 13.29 20.52
N GLU A 174 5.71 12.45 20.10
CA GLU A 174 5.55 11.11 20.64
C GLU A 174 6.76 10.23 20.22
N ALA A 175 7.50 9.73 21.19
CA ALA A 175 8.57 8.78 20.98
C ALA A 175 8.02 7.36 21.10
N TYR A 176 7.77 6.69 19.99
CA TYR A 176 7.49 5.25 19.99
C TYR A 176 8.77 4.48 20.31
N LYS A 177 8.82 3.88 21.52
CA LYS A 177 9.92 2.97 21.87
C LYS A 177 9.78 1.69 21.05
N ASN A 178 10.66 1.53 20.09
CA ASN A 178 10.74 0.30 19.32
C ASN A 178 11.47 -0.75 20.16
N THR A 179 10.74 -1.54 20.93
CA THR A 179 11.27 -2.63 21.74
C THR A 179 11.44 -3.88 20.88
N LYS A 180 12.52 -4.62 21.11
CA LYS A 180 12.70 -5.94 20.49
C LYS A 180 11.58 -6.88 20.95
N MET A 181 11.13 -7.75 20.06
CA MET A 181 10.07 -8.73 20.32
C MET A 181 10.61 -10.01 20.99
N PHE A 182 11.85 -10.01 21.42
CA PHE A 182 12.48 -11.14 22.08
C PHE A 182 13.51 -10.70 23.12
N GLU A 183 13.74 -11.58 24.07
CA GLU A 183 14.83 -11.50 25.02
C GLU A 183 15.98 -12.39 24.54
N ASP A 184 17.16 -11.81 24.38
CA ASP A 184 18.38 -12.53 24.00
C ASP A 184 18.95 -13.27 25.24
N LYS A 185 19.13 -14.57 25.12
CA LYS A 185 19.67 -15.45 26.17
C LYS A 185 21.14 -15.82 25.93
N GLY A 186 21.75 -15.30 24.86
CA GLY A 186 23.11 -15.62 24.45
C GLY A 186 23.21 -16.88 23.56
N ASP A 187 24.35 -17.08 22.94
CA ASP A 187 24.69 -18.25 22.09
C ASP A 187 23.66 -18.56 20.98
N GLY A 188 23.04 -17.51 20.42
CA GLY A 188 22.01 -17.67 19.39
C GLY A 188 20.68 -18.21 19.93
N VAL A 189 20.44 -18.09 21.23
CA VAL A 189 19.18 -18.50 21.87
C VAL A 189 18.37 -17.28 22.25
N ILE A 190 17.08 -17.27 21.90
CA ILE A 190 16.13 -16.22 22.23
C ILE A 190 14.86 -16.76 22.88
N LEU A 191 14.22 -15.91 23.69
CA LEU A 191 12.83 -16.10 24.13
C LEU A 191 11.97 -15.07 23.39
N HIS A 192 11.22 -15.53 22.39
CA HIS A 192 10.43 -14.67 21.54
C HIS A 192 9.00 -14.50 22.07
N GLU A 193 8.46 -13.26 22.02
CA GLU A 193 7.10 -12.96 22.55
C GLU A 193 6.00 -13.80 21.87
N SER A 194 6.20 -14.24 20.62
CA SER A 194 5.26 -15.13 19.93
C SER A 194 5.32 -16.58 20.40
N HIS A 195 6.29 -16.96 21.23
CA HIS A 195 6.48 -18.34 21.68
C HIS A 195 7.08 -18.39 23.09
N LEU A 196 6.40 -17.79 24.06
CA LEU A 196 6.89 -17.63 25.44
C LEU A 196 7.05 -18.94 26.21
N CYS A 197 6.47 -20.04 25.72
CA CYS A 197 6.55 -21.33 26.41
C CYS A 197 7.93 -21.99 26.30
N HIS A 198 8.69 -21.70 25.23
CA HIS A 198 9.94 -22.38 24.95
C HIS A 198 10.97 -21.45 24.35
N LEU A 199 12.25 -21.75 24.59
CA LEU A 199 13.37 -21.09 23.96
C LEU A 199 13.50 -21.49 22.50
N MET A 200 13.98 -20.58 21.68
CA MET A 200 14.25 -20.77 20.26
C MET A 200 15.75 -20.62 19.99
N LYS A 201 16.33 -21.50 19.18
CA LYS A 201 17.74 -21.49 18.81
C LYS A 201 17.91 -21.14 17.33
N LEU A 202 18.94 -20.37 17.04
CA LEU A 202 19.36 -20.04 15.69
C LEU A 202 19.93 -21.29 15.01
N GLU A 203 19.35 -21.67 13.87
CA GLU A 203 19.86 -22.70 12.95
C GLU A 203 20.21 -22.03 11.62
N ASN A 204 21.41 -22.30 11.12
CA ASN A 204 21.88 -21.75 9.84
C ASN A 204 21.48 -22.69 8.69
N GLN A 205 21.27 -22.10 7.51
CA GLN A 205 21.02 -22.83 6.26
C GLN A 205 19.87 -23.87 6.38
N PHE A 206 18.78 -23.47 7.03
CA PHE A 206 17.61 -24.33 7.18
C PHE A 206 16.72 -24.27 5.95
N HIS A 207 16.38 -25.44 5.41
CA HIS A 207 15.37 -25.54 4.38
C HIS A 207 14.40 -26.70 4.66
N ASP A 208 13.13 -26.46 4.54
CA ASP A 208 12.07 -27.47 4.61
C ASP A 208 10.81 -26.89 3.94
N GLU A 209 10.48 -27.38 2.76
CA GLU A 209 9.32 -26.90 1.98
C GLU A 209 7.97 -27.26 2.58
N ASN A 210 7.93 -28.16 3.56
CA ASN A 210 6.72 -28.58 4.25
C ASN A 210 6.47 -27.78 5.52
N LYS A 211 7.48 -27.04 6.01
CA LYS A 211 7.39 -26.15 7.17
C LYS A 211 7.30 -24.70 6.74
N HIS A 212 6.57 -23.93 7.50
CA HIS A 212 6.29 -22.52 7.20
C HIS A 212 6.72 -21.65 8.37
N CYS A 213 7.27 -20.48 8.04
CA CYS A 213 7.52 -19.44 9.02
C CYS A 213 6.20 -18.96 9.64
N GLN A 214 6.10 -18.96 10.97
CA GLN A 214 4.86 -18.58 11.66
C GLN A 214 4.52 -17.07 11.52
N ALA A 215 5.49 -16.24 11.10
CA ALA A 215 5.28 -14.82 10.86
C ALA A 215 4.82 -14.50 9.44
N CYS A 216 5.59 -14.90 8.42
CA CYS A 216 5.30 -14.54 7.01
C CYS A 216 4.55 -15.63 6.24
N MET A 217 4.39 -16.81 6.80
CA MET A 217 3.73 -17.98 6.22
C MET A 217 4.42 -18.60 4.99
N LEU A 218 5.56 -18.05 4.56
CA LEU A 218 6.34 -18.67 3.49
C LEU A 218 7.05 -19.93 3.99
N PRO A 219 7.16 -20.97 3.15
CA PRO A 219 8.03 -22.09 3.41
C PRO A 219 9.51 -21.70 3.45
N PHE A 220 10.35 -22.59 3.96
CA PHE A 220 11.79 -22.37 4.03
C PHE A 220 12.47 -22.91 2.77
N TYR A 221 12.56 -22.08 1.75
CA TYR A 221 13.06 -22.46 0.41
C TYR A 221 14.54 -22.22 0.18
N GLY A 222 15.19 -21.44 1.04
CA GLY A 222 16.55 -20.98 0.79
C GLY A 222 17.53 -21.33 1.90
N ASP A 223 18.75 -20.84 1.75
CA ASP A 223 19.85 -21.04 2.71
C ASP A 223 19.80 -20.02 3.85
N GLY A 224 18.60 -19.51 4.18
CA GLY A 224 18.38 -18.52 5.22
C GLY A 224 18.47 -19.13 6.63
N ASN A 225 18.85 -18.28 7.60
CA ASN A 225 18.87 -18.63 9.00
C ASN A 225 17.45 -18.58 9.58
N VAL A 226 17.19 -19.47 10.54
CA VAL A 226 15.90 -19.55 11.22
C VAL A 226 16.08 -19.66 12.73
N TYR A 227 15.12 -19.16 13.47
CA TYR A 227 14.94 -19.49 14.88
C TYR A 227 13.93 -20.62 15.01
N ARG A 228 14.36 -21.74 15.58
CA ARG A 228 13.54 -22.93 15.79
C ARG A 228 13.34 -23.21 17.26
N CYS A 229 12.13 -23.65 17.63
CA CYS A 229 11.85 -24.09 18.99
C CYS A 229 12.79 -25.24 19.41
N MET A 230 13.38 -25.11 20.59
CA MET A 230 14.28 -26.13 21.15
C MET A 230 13.51 -27.37 21.70
N GLN A 231 12.19 -27.30 21.81
CA GLN A 231 11.29 -28.39 22.16
C GLN A 231 10.66 -28.99 20.89
N SER A 232 9.79 -29.95 21.02
CA SER A 232 9.13 -30.64 19.90
C SER A 232 8.02 -29.85 19.20
N CYS A 233 8.00 -28.52 19.33
CA CYS A 233 7.03 -27.66 18.64
C CYS A 233 7.46 -27.36 17.19
N ASP A 234 6.51 -27.35 16.28
CA ASP A 234 6.71 -26.90 14.91
C ASP A 234 6.71 -25.36 14.77
N PHE A 235 7.26 -24.65 15.77
CA PHE A 235 7.34 -23.19 15.75
C PHE A 235 8.70 -22.76 15.23
N ILE A 236 8.70 -22.12 14.05
CA ILE A 236 9.91 -21.69 13.34
C ILE A 236 9.67 -20.29 12.78
N LEU A 237 10.66 -19.42 12.90
CA LEU A 237 10.67 -18.08 12.30
C LEU A 237 11.92 -17.93 11.43
N HIS A 238 11.81 -17.28 10.27
CA HIS A 238 13.00 -16.73 9.62
C HIS A 238 13.71 -15.79 10.61
N GLU A 239 15.02 -15.70 10.54
CA GLU A 239 15.79 -14.77 11.37
C GLU A 239 15.26 -13.33 11.19
N SER A 240 15.05 -12.87 9.96
CA SER A 240 14.46 -11.57 9.67
C SER A 240 13.06 -11.38 10.27
N CYS A 241 12.27 -12.44 10.33
CA CYS A 241 10.93 -12.41 10.92
C CYS A 241 10.95 -12.36 12.46
N ALA A 242 11.97 -12.96 13.09
CA ALA A 242 12.15 -12.85 14.54
C ALA A 242 12.57 -11.45 14.97
N TYR A 243 13.22 -10.70 14.08
CA TYR A 243 13.65 -9.31 14.31
C TYR A 243 12.64 -8.24 13.89
N LEU A 244 11.42 -8.61 13.53
CA LEU A 244 10.38 -7.64 13.17
C LEU A 244 10.15 -6.65 14.34
N PRO A 245 10.11 -5.34 14.06
CA PRO A 245 9.88 -4.34 15.09
C PRO A 245 8.44 -4.38 15.61
N ARG A 246 8.25 -4.12 16.90
CA ARG A 246 6.91 -4.06 17.52
C ARG A 246 6.03 -2.98 16.89
N VAL A 247 6.62 -1.82 16.60
CA VAL A 247 5.94 -0.67 16.01
C VAL A 247 6.60 -0.32 14.70
N LYS A 248 5.81 -0.15 13.66
CA LYS A 248 6.29 0.20 12.34
C LYS A 248 5.49 1.33 11.73
N GLN A 249 6.19 2.37 11.25
CA GLN A 249 5.58 3.36 10.38
C GLN A 249 5.55 2.80 8.95
N PHE A 250 4.37 2.81 8.34
CA PHE A 250 4.19 2.38 6.97
C PHE A 250 3.88 3.59 6.08
N MET A 251 4.58 3.70 4.95
CA MET A 251 4.58 4.89 4.10
C MET A 251 3.22 5.27 3.49
N LEU A 252 2.26 4.36 3.47
CA LEU A 252 0.90 4.60 2.97
C LEU A 252 -0.14 4.66 4.10
N HIS A 253 0.30 4.77 5.35
CA HIS A 253 -0.61 4.89 6.48
C HIS A 253 -0.07 5.86 7.51
N VAL A 254 -0.90 6.81 7.92
CA VAL A 254 -0.50 7.93 8.80
C VAL A 254 -0.17 7.45 10.20
N HIS A 255 -0.92 6.46 10.71
CA HIS A 255 -0.73 5.96 12.06
C HIS A 255 0.33 4.85 12.11
N PRO A 256 1.18 4.81 13.14
CA PRO A 256 2.06 3.68 13.37
C PRO A 256 1.28 2.39 13.54
N LEU A 257 1.75 1.33 12.90
CA LEU A 257 1.17 0.00 12.99
C LEU A 257 1.86 -0.81 14.09
N ILE A 258 1.10 -1.60 14.81
CA ILE A 258 1.57 -2.50 15.87
C ILE A 258 1.58 -3.94 15.37
N LEU A 259 2.65 -4.68 15.66
CA LEU A 259 2.79 -6.08 15.31
C LEU A 259 1.91 -6.94 16.23
N GLU A 260 0.91 -7.59 15.66
CA GLU A 260 0.11 -8.65 16.28
C GLU A 260 0.69 -10.03 15.94
N LEU A 261 0.88 -10.85 16.95
CA LEU A 261 1.62 -12.12 16.88
C LEU A 261 0.73 -13.32 16.62
N GLY A 262 -0.29 -13.25 15.82
CA GLY A 262 -1.00 -14.42 15.28
C GLY A 262 -1.57 -15.44 16.30
N TYR A 263 -1.70 -15.10 17.57
CA TYR A 263 -2.30 -15.99 18.60
C TYR A 263 -3.79 -16.18 18.41
N THR A 264 -4.41 -15.35 17.59
CA THR A 264 -5.81 -15.44 17.31
C THR A 264 -6.04 -16.28 16.07
N THR A 265 -6.97 -17.18 16.14
CA THR A 265 -7.43 -18.08 15.09
C THR A 265 -8.00 -17.37 13.85
N SER A 266 -7.87 -16.06 13.75
CA SER A 266 -8.47 -15.24 12.70
C SER A 266 -7.43 -14.89 11.63
N CYS A 267 -7.61 -15.46 10.44
CA CYS A 267 -6.95 -14.99 9.25
C CYS A 267 -7.43 -13.58 8.89
N PHE A 268 -6.56 -12.79 8.26
CA PHE A 268 -6.89 -11.44 7.82
C PHE A 268 -6.55 -11.27 6.33
N ARG A 269 -7.20 -10.29 5.69
CA ARG A 269 -6.86 -9.87 4.34
C ARG A 269 -5.88 -8.70 4.41
N CYS A 270 -4.72 -8.83 3.79
CA CYS A 270 -3.74 -7.77 3.70
C CYS A 270 -4.27 -6.62 2.84
N ARG A 271 -4.19 -5.37 3.34
CA ARG A 271 -4.71 -4.19 2.64
C ARG A 271 -3.96 -3.88 1.33
N LYS A 272 -2.71 -4.35 1.18
CA LYS A 272 -1.89 -4.03 0.00
C LYS A 272 -1.84 -5.15 -1.04
N CYS A 273 -1.45 -6.36 -0.68
CA CYS A 273 -1.45 -7.48 -1.65
C CYS A 273 -2.80 -8.14 -1.82
N GLU A 274 -3.79 -7.80 -0.99
CA GLU A 274 -5.15 -8.33 -0.97
C GLU A 274 -5.26 -9.85 -0.69
N ARG A 275 -4.15 -10.51 -0.43
CA ARG A 275 -4.11 -11.92 -0.08
C ARG A 275 -4.52 -12.15 1.39
N TYR A 276 -5.12 -13.30 1.65
CA TYR A 276 -5.35 -13.76 3.01
C TYR A 276 -4.07 -14.29 3.63
N SER A 277 -3.87 -14.00 4.93
CA SER A 277 -2.73 -14.47 5.71
C SER A 277 -3.20 -14.94 7.08
N CYS A 278 -2.58 -15.98 7.59
CA CYS A 278 -2.72 -16.44 8.97
C CYS A 278 -1.41 -16.27 9.79
N GLY A 279 -0.45 -15.50 9.25
CA GLY A 279 0.78 -15.12 9.93
C GLY A 279 0.62 -13.92 10.87
N PHE A 280 1.73 -13.29 11.23
CA PHE A 280 1.72 -12.05 11.99
C PHE A 280 1.17 -10.91 11.14
N ALA A 281 0.52 -9.95 11.80
CA ALA A 281 -0.08 -8.79 11.17
C ALA A 281 0.44 -7.49 11.77
N TYR A 282 0.72 -6.50 10.94
CA TYR A 282 0.83 -5.12 11.37
C TYR A 282 -0.54 -4.45 11.32
N VAL A 283 -1.06 -4.02 12.45
CA VAL A 283 -2.44 -3.53 12.61
C VAL A 283 -2.42 -2.10 13.13
N CYS A 284 -3.32 -1.26 12.61
CA CYS A 284 -3.53 0.08 13.15
C CYS A 284 -4.25 0.01 14.50
N PRO A 285 -3.71 0.63 15.57
CA PRO A 285 -4.33 0.61 16.89
C PRO A 285 -5.49 1.61 17.04
N ILE A 286 -5.74 2.45 16.04
CA ILE A 286 -6.78 3.49 16.12
C ILE A 286 -8.14 2.87 15.87
N GLU A 287 -9.06 3.14 16.78
CA GLU A 287 -10.45 2.66 16.69
C GLU A 287 -11.11 3.12 15.40
N GLY A 288 -11.76 2.19 14.69
CA GLY A 288 -12.39 2.44 13.39
C GLY A 288 -11.45 2.40 12.19
N CYS A 289 -10.16 2.13 12.39
CA CYS A 289 -9.20 1.96 11.31
C CYS A 289 -8.92 0.48 11.03
N ASP A 290 -9.32 -0.02 9.87
CA ASP A 290 -9.20 -1.44 9.48
C ASP A 290 -7.88 -1.78 8.78
N TRP A 291 -6.83 -0.96 8.94
CA TRP A 291 -5.54 -1.25 8.30
C TRP A 291 -4.86 -2.46 8.91
N LYS A 292 -4.64 -3.48 8.06
CA LYS A 292 -3.90 -4.70 8.38
C LYS A 292 -2.97 -5.04 7.23
N LEU A 293 -1.69 -5.28 7.54
CA LEU A 293 -0.68 -5.69 6.58
C LEU A 293 -0.05 -7.01 7.02
N ASP A 294 0.21 -7.89 6.06
CA ASP A 294 1.13 -9.00 6.28
C ASP A 294 2.57 -8.48 6.43
N THR A 295 3.43 -9.29 7.00
CA THR A 295 4.81 -8.91 7.32
C THR A 295 5.66 -8.63 6.09
N LEU A 296 5.36 -9.26 4.94
CA LEU A 296 6.08 -9.07 3.70
C LEU A 296 5.74 -7.71 3.07
N CYS A 297 4.46 -7.39 2.94
CA CYS A 297 4.03 -6.07 2.48
C CYS A 297 4.51 -4.96 3.41
N ALA A 298 4.46 -5.20 4.72
CA ALA A 298 4.98 -4.25 5.71
C ALA A 298 6.50 -4.06 5.63
N SER A 299 7.26 -5.01 5.09
CA SER A 299 8.72 -4.91 4.96
C SER A 299 9.16 -4.00 3.81
N ILE A 300 8.27 -3.71 2.86
CA ILE A 300 8.56 -2.82 1.74
C ILE A 300 8.75 -1.39 2.27
N CYS A 301 9.86 -0.76 1.92
CA CYS A 301 10.21 0.62 2.26
C CYS A 301 10.80 1.33 1.04
N GLU A 302 10.70 2.64 0.98
CA GLU A 302 11.29 3.47 -0.08
C GLU A 302 12.70 3.95 0.29
N PRO A 303 13.65 3.91 -0.64
CA PRO A 303 13.59 3.27 -1.96
C PRO A 303 13.51 1.73 -1.88
N PHE A 304 12.71 1.10 -2.73
CA PHE A 304 12.57 -0.35 -2.78
C PHE A 304 13.34 -0.93 -3.96
N ASN A 305 14.36 -1.73 -3.67
CA ASN A 305 15.13 -2.43 -4.70
C ASN A 305 14.53 -3.83 -4.90
N HIS A 306 14.14 -4.13 -6.12
CA HIS A 306 13.57 -5.42 -6.49
C HIS A 306 14.42 -6.10 -7.55
N TYR A 307 14.64 -7.40 -7.42
CA TYR A 307 15.50 -8.18 -8.33
C TYR A 307 15.03 -8.18 -9.79
N SER A 308 13.77 -7.88 -10.05
CA SER A 308 13.22 -7.80 -11.41
C SER A 308 13.49 -6.47 -12.11
N HIS A 309 14.07 -5.48 -11.42
CA HIS A 309 14.27 -4.15 -12.02
C HIS A 309 15.54 -3.48 -11.50
N PRO A 310 16.36 -2.85 -12.37
CA PRO A 310 17.67 -2.30 -11.96
C PRO A 310 17.57 -1.01 -11.15
N HIS A 311 16.49 -0.23 -11.31
CA HIS A 311 16.32 1.05 -10.62
C HIS A 311 15.48 0.90 -9.36
N PRO A 312 15.67 1.77 -8.36
CA PRO A 312 14.83 1.77 -7.17
C PRO A 312 13.38 2.14 -7.50
N LEU A 313 12.45 1.50 -6.80
CA LEU A 313 11.03 1.71 -6.93
C LEU A 313 10.51 2.56 -5.76
N PHE A 314 9.50 3.36 -6.05
CA PHE A 314 8.86 4.26 -5.12
C PHE A 314 7.34 4.17 -5.25
N ILE A 315 6.61 4.57 -4.24
CA ILE A 315 5.16 4.73 -4.35
C ILE A 315 4.89 6.18 -4.74
N THR A 316 4.60 6.42 -6.00
CA THR A 316 4.26 7.75 -6.45
C THR A 316 2.78 8.03 -6.13
N CYS A 317 2.53 9.13 -5.44
CA CYS A 317 1.19 9.65 -5.26
C CYS A 317 0.83 10.51 -6.46
N GLY A 318 0.31 9.91 -7.50
CA GLY A 318 -0.22 10.59 -8.68
C GLY A 318 -1.69 10.20 -8.88
N GLU A 319 -2.40 10.98 -9.67
CA GLU A 319 -3.72 10.60 -10.18
C GLU A 319 -3.61 9.21 -10.76
N TYR A 320 -4.31 8.25 -10.16
CA TYR A 320 -4.41 6.81 -10.43
C TYR A 320 -3.63 6.36 -11.67
N THR A 321 -2.46 5.81 -11.46
CA THR A 321 -1.71 5.23 -12.56
C THR A 321 -2.56 4.09 -13.13
N SER A 322 -3.14 4.31 -14.29
CA SER A 322 -3.89 3.28 -15.02
C SER A 322 -2.98 2.16 -15.55
N ILE A 323 -1.69 2.25 -15.22
CA ILE A 323 -0.67 1.32 -15.71
C ILE A 323 -0.76 0.01 -14.91
N PRO A 324 -0.91 -1.14 -15.58
CA PRO A 324 -0.92 -2.43 -14.94
C PRO A 324 0.49 -2.82 -14.45
N CYS A 325 0.55 -3.70 -13.45
CA CYS A 325 1.80 -4.32 -13.01
C CYS A 325 2.51 -5.01 -14.18
N TYR A 326 3.78 -4.76 -14.38
CA TYR A 326 4.56 -5.33 -15.48
C TYR A 326 4.65 -6.86 -15.42
N ILE A 327 4.53 -7.45 -14.24
CA ILE A 327 4.62 -8.91 -14.05
C ILE A 327 3.25 -9.60 -14.25
N CYS A 328 2.22 -9.20 -13.48
CA CYS A 328 0.93 -9.92 -13.45
C CYS A 328 -0.21 -9.18 -14.14
N ARG A 329 0.04 -8.05 -14.78
CA ARG A 329 -0.94 -7.19 -15.48
C ARG A 329 -2.11 -6.70 -14.62
N TYR A 330 -2.11 -7.02 -13.32
CA TYR A 330 -3.12 -6.54 -12.38
C TYR A 330 -2.92 -5.05 -12.09
N ARG A 331 -4.03 -4.31 -12.02
CA ARG A 331 -4.02 -2.88 -11.68
C ARG A 331 -4.26 -2.73 -10.19
N GLN A 332 -3.32 -2.15 -9.49
CA GLN A 332 -3.39 -1.90 -8.05
C GLN A 332 -3.37 -0.40 -7.79
N GLU A 333 -4.14 0.03 -6.79
CA GLU A 333 -4.02 1.39 -6.27
C GLU A 333 -2.68 1.56 -5.55
N GLN A 334 -1.96 2.64 -5.87
CA GLN A 334 -0.65 2.97 -5.29
C GLN A 334 0.35 1.80 -5.40
N PRO A 335 0.73 1.39 -6.61
CA PRO A 335 1.78 0.41 -6.84
C PRO A 335 3.16 1.01 -6.53
N LEU A 336 4.19 0.19 -6.70
CA LEU A 336 5.58 0.61 -6.70
C LEU A 336 5.97 1.00 -8.13
N ASP A 337 6.47 2.22 -8.33
CA ASP A 337 6.79 2.78 -9.64
C ASP A 337 8.27 3.12 -9.75
N CYS A 338 8.86 2.90 -10.92
CA CYS A 338 10.16 3.45 -11.26
C CYS A 338 10.00 4.88 -11.81
N VAL A 339 10.62 5.84 -11.17
CA VAL A 339 10.57 7.25 -11.61
C VAL A 339 11.43 7.52 -12.86
N GLU A 340 12.33 6.59 -13.23
CA GLU A 340 13.25 6.72 -14.38
C GLU A 340 12.67 6.15 -15.67
N CYS A 341 11.98 5.01 -15.62
CA CYS A 341 11.54 4.30 -16.82
C CYS A 341 10.04 3.92 -16.82
N GLY A 342 9.30 4.24 -15.76
CA GLY A 342 7.87 3.95 -15.69
C GLY A 342 7.51 2.48 -15.44
N PHE A 343 8.47 1.64 -15.03
CA PHE A 343 8.19 0.26 -14.61
C PHE A 343 7.29 0.25 -13.37
N VAL A 344 6.23 -0.57 -13.39
CA VAL A 344 5.22 -0.63 -12.32
C VAL A 344 5.15 -2.04 -11.75
N LEU A 345 5.22 -2.15 -10.41
CA LEU A 345 5.17 -3.41 -9.67
C LEU A 345 4.09 -3.38 -8.58
N CYS A 346 3.17 -4.33 -8.59
CA CYS A 346 2.19 -4.45 -7.51
C CYS A 346 2.80 -5.11 -6.26
N PHE A 347 2.21 -4.87 -5.08
CA PHE A 347 2.69 -5.45 -3.81
C PHE A 347 2.67 -6.98 -3.82
N SER A 348 1.72 -7.60 -4.52
CA SER A 348 1.65 -9.06 -4.64
C SER A 348 2.87 -9.64 -5.36
N CYS A 349 3.35 -8.97 -6.42
CA CYS A 349 4.55 -9.38 -7.14
C CYS A 349 5.84 -8.96 -6.41
N ALA A 350 5.84 -7.78 -5.77
CA ALA A 350 6.97 -7.29 -5.00
C ALA A 350 7.36 -8.19 -3.80
N THR A 351 6.42 -8.98 -3.30
CA THR A 351 6.64 -9.91 -2.18
C THR A 351 6.89 -11.35 -2.61
N LEU A 352 6.99 -11.63 -3.92
CA LEU A 352 7.37 -12.97 -4.39
C LEU A 352 8.83 -13.28 -4.07
N PRO A 353 9.16 -14.47 -3.59
CA PRO A 353 10.54 -14.89 -3.36
C PRO A 353 11.33 -14.92 -4.68
N HIS A 354 12.56 -14.40 -4.68
CA HIS A 354 13.43 -14.43 -5.87
C HIS A 354 13.82 -15.86 -6.27
N LYS A 355 14.12 -16.69 -5.27
CA LYS A 355 14.57 -18.08 -5.48
C LYS A 355 13.73 -19.02 -4.63
N LEU A 356 13.36 -20.16 -5.20
CA LEU A 356 12.57 -21.19 -4.55
C LEU A 356 13.13 -22.56 -4.86
N ARG A 357 12.95 -23.50 -3.93
CA ARG A 357 13.25 -24.91 -4.15
C ARG A 357 12.01 -25.66 -4.59
N TYR A 358 12.15 -26.45 -5.64
CA TYR A 358 11.12 -27.38 -6.06
C TYR A 358 11.56 -28.80 -5.71
N LYS A 359 10.70 -29.59 -5.07
CA LYS A 359 11.05 -30.91 -4.55
C LYS A 359 11.55 -31.94 -5.59
N HIS A 360 11.26 -31.69 -6.85
CA HIS A 360 11.66 -32.58 -7.96
C HIS A 360 12.84 -32.01 -8.77
N ASP A 361 13.46 -30.94 -8.33
CA ASP A 361 14.64 -30.33 -8.91
C ASP A 361 15.73 -30.17 -7.84
N GLU A 362 16.96 -30.53 -8.16
CA GLU A 362 18.12 -30.37 -7.27
C GLU A 362 18.57 -28.93 -7.14
N HIS A 363 18.24 -28.09 -8.13
CA HIS A 363 18.62 -26.68 -8.20
C HIS A 363 17.53 -25.76 -7.68
N LEU A 364 17.90 -24.52 -7.42
CA LEU A 364 16.95 -23.49 -7.06
C LEU A 364 16.32 -22.90 -8.33
N LEU A 365 15.00 -22.88 -8.36
CA LEU A 365 14.27 -22.15 -9.39
C LEU A 365 14.37 -20.64 -9.12
N VAL A 366 14.60 -19.87 -10.17
CA VAL A 366 14.70 -18.41 -10.13
C VAL A 366 13.46 -17.82 -10.76
N PHE A 367 12.92 -16.77 -10.11
CA PHE A 367 11.80 -16.02 -10.68
C PHE A 367 12.24 -15.25 -11.92
N SER A 368 11.47 -15.36 -12.99
CA SER A 368 11.67 -14.66 -14.25
C SER A 368 10.35 -14.13 -14.82
N TYR A 369 10.41 -13.06 -15.60
CA TYR A 369 9.28 -12.52 -16.35
C TYR A 369 9.80 -11.92 -17.66
N LYS A 370 8.92 -11.76 -18.67
CA LYS A 370 9.24 -11.08 -19.93
C LYS A 370 8.36 -9.87 -20.11
N GLU A 371 8.94 -8.77 -20.57
CA GLU A 371 8.24 -7.51 -20.78
C GLU A 371 7.34 -7.57 -22.02
N TYR A 372 7.79 -8.28 -23.05
CA TYR A 372 7.09 -8.43 -24.34
C TYR A 372 6.98 -9.91 -24.70
N ALA A 373 5.91 -10.25 -25.42
CA ALA A 373 5.78 -11.56 -26.05
C ALA A 373 6.73 -11.63 -27.25
N ASP A 374 7.79 -12.41 -27.14
CA ASP A 374 8.41 -12.98 -28.34
C ASP A 374 7.53 -14.15 -28.76
N ASP A 375 6.94 -14.10 -29.95
CA ASP A 375 5.90 -15.03 -30.43
C ASP A 375 6.35 -16.51 -30.49
N ASP A 376 7.63 -16.79 -30.27
CA ASP A 376 8.21 -18.11 -30.45
C ASP A 376 8.62 -18.84 -29.14
N GLU A 377 8.53 -18.25 -27.96
CA GLU A 377 8.90 -18.92 -26.71
C GLU A 377 7.69 -19.35 -25.90
N LEU A 378 7.28 -20.59 -26.10
CA LEU A 378 6.27 -21.25 -25.29
C LEU A 378 6.94 -21.94 -24.09
N TYR A 379 6.55 -21.61 -22.88
CA TYR A 379 6.98 -22.28 -21.66
C TYR A 379 5.90 -23.24 -21.20
N TRP A 380 6.30 -24.36 -20.61
CA TRP A 380 5.41 -25.43 -20.17
C TRP A 380 5.53 -25.67 -18.67
N CYS A 381 4.43 -25.70 -17.95
CA CYS A 381 4.45 -25.93 -16.52
C CYS A 381 4.48 -27.42 -16.19
N GLU A 382 5.56 -27.92 -15.60
CA GLU A 382 5.74 -29.31 -15.19
C GLU A 382 4.70 -29.82 -14.16
N ILE A 383 4.01 -28.92 -13.43
CA ILE A 383 3.01 -29.29 -12.42
C ILE A 383 1.63 -29.46 -13.01
N CYS A 384 1.18 -28.55 -13.87
CA CYS A 384 -0.19 -28.54 -14.38
C CYS A 384 -0.32 -28.87 -15.85
N GLU A 385 0.81 -29.12 -16.53
CA GLU A 385 0.90 -29.48 -17.94
C GLU A 385 0.16 -28.47 -18.84
N LYS A 386 0.42 -27.18 -18.64
CA LYS A 386 -0.14 -26.08 -19.42
C LYS A 386 0.92 -25.06 -19.78
N ASP A 387 0.61 -24.31 -20.84
CA ASP A 387 1.42 -23.20 -21.28
C ASP A 387 1.52 -22.11 -20.22
N ILE A 388 2.69 -21.49 -20.13
CA ILE A 388 2.99 -20.34 -19.30
C ILE A 388 3.26 -19.16 -20.23
N PHE A 389 2.63 -18.04 -19.96
CA PHE A 389 2.82 -16.78 -20.68
C PHE A 389 3.62 -15.80 -19.82
N PRO A 390 4.97 -15.77 -19.94
CA PRO A 390 5.83 -15.02 -19.02
C PRO A 390 5.58 -13.51 -19.02
N HIS A 391 4.99 -12.99 -20.08
CA HIS A 391 4.59 -11.58 -20.21
C HIS A 391 3.27 -11.22 -19.51
N GLU A 392 2.50 -12.24 -19.05
CA GLU A 392 1.22 -12.04 -18.35
C GLU A 392 1.29 -12.34 -16.87
N GLU A 393 2.15 -13.26 -16.42
CA GLU A 393 2.10 -13.77 -15.04
C GLU A 393 3.48 -14.03 -14.39
N GLY A 394 4.58 -13.99 -15.15
CA GLY A 394 5.89 -14.42 -14.67
C GLY A 394 5.94 -15.94 -14.40
N LEU A 395 7.13 -16.47 -14.19
CA LEU A 395 7.36 -17.88 -13.95
C LEU A 395 8.56 -18.11 -13.02
N TYR A 396 8.66 -19.34 -12.49
CA TYR A 396 9.89 -19.83 -11.89
C TYR A 396 10.56 -20.83 -12.84
N ALA A 397 11.86 -20.63 -13.09
CA ALA A 397 12.63 -21.46 -14.01
C ALA A 397 13.94 -21.95 -13.37
N CYS A 398 14.35 -23.16 -13.75
CA CYS A 398 15.69 -23.68 -13.54
C CYS A 398 16.44 -23.67 -14.89
N ASN A 399 17.51 -22.90 -14.98
CA ASN A 399 18.28 -22.80 -16.23
C ASN A 399 19.14 -24.05 -16.49
N GLU A 400 19.38 -24.90 -15.48
CA GLU A 400 20.20 -26.11 -15.61
C GLU A 400 19.37 -27.33 -16.01
N CYS A 401 18.11 -27.41 -15.53
CA CYS A 401 17.21 -28.54 -15.78
C CYS A 401 16.10 -28.20 -16.77
N GLU A 402 16.04 -26.97 -17.27
CA GLU A 402 14.99 -26.46 -18.17
C GLU A 402 13.55 -26.58 -17.59
N VAL A 403 13.43 -26.78 -16.28
CA VAL A 403 12.14 -26.85 -15.57
C VAL A 403 11.53 -25.46 -15.49
N THR A 404 10.26 -25.34 -15.87
CA THR A 404 9.49 -24.10 -15.75
C THR A 404 8.16 -24.34 -15.06
N LEU A 405 7.78 -23.42 -14.14
CA LEU A 405 6.59 -23.56 -13.31
C LEU A 405 5.83 -22.22 -13.19
N HIS A 406 4.49 -22.30 -13.25
CA HIS A 406 3.67 -21.17 -12.87
C HIS A 406 3.93 -20.79 -11.40
N VAL A 407 3.87 -19.51 -11.10
CA VAL A 407 3.93 -18.97 -9.72
C VAL A 407 2.89 -19.65 -8.82
N ASP A 408 1.65 -19.72 -9.30
CA ASP A 408 0.53 -20.34 -8.57
C ASP A 408 0.69 -21.85 -8.37
N CYS A 409 1.31 -22.57 -9.31
CA CYS A 409 1.54 -24.01 -9.18
C CYS A 409 2.57 -24.34 -8.11
N LEU A 410 3.58 -23.50 -7.96
CA LEU A 410 4.66 -23.67 -6.98
C LEU A 410 4.27 -23.17 -5.60
N LEU A 411 3.73 -21.96 -5.49
CA LEU A 411 3.39 -21.31 -4.21
C LEU A 411 1.96 -21.59 -3.73
N GLY A 412 1.06 -21.98 -4.65
CA GLY A 412 -0.38 -21.97 -4.40
C GLY A 412 -0.99 -20.58 -4.61
N ARG A 413 -2.30 -20.52 -4.85
CA ARG A 413 -3.02 -19.23 -4.98
C ARG A 413 -3.23 -18.50 -3.66
N ASP A 414 -3.22 -19.23 -2.56
CA ASP A 414 -3.34 -18.69 -1.20
C ASP A 414 -2.03 -18.96 -0.41
N PRO A 415 -0.89 -18.38 -0.81
CA PRO A 415 0.45 -18.78 -0.34
C PRO A 415 0.69 -18.48 1.15
N TYR A 416 -0.08 -17.58 1.74
CA TYR A 416 0.05 -17.20 3.16
C TYR A 416 -0.98 -17.88 4.06
N MET A 417 -1.66 -18.91 3.54
CA MET A 417 -2.62 -19.72 4.29
C MET A 417 -2.05 -21.08 4.66
N LYS A 418 -2.41 -21.56 5.82
CA LYS A 418 -2.01 -22.84 6.37
C LYS A 418 -3.21 -23.79 6.45
N SER A 419 -2.98 -25.07 6.23
CA SER A 419 -4.01 -26.09 6.47
C SER A 419 -4.47 -26.10 7.93
N GLY A 420 -5.76 -26.35 8.16
CA GLY A 420 -6.38 -26.34 9.48
C GLY A 420 -6.96 -24.97 9.88
N GLN A 421 -6.77 -23.93 9.09
CA GLN A 421 -7.33 -22.61 9.36
C GLN A 421 -8.80 -22.52 8.92
N THR A 422 -9.55 -21.68 9.65
CA THR A 422 -10.94 -21.37 9.34
C THR A 422 -11.07 -19.86 9.17
N VAL A 423 -11.66 -19.43 8.06
CA VAL A 423 -11.94 -18.02 7.77
C VAL A 423 -13.44 -17.80 7.83
N VAL A 424 -13.87 -16.72 8.46
CA VAL A 424 -15.25 -16.24 8.39
C VAL A 424 -15.31 -15.17 7.30
N THR A 425 -16.04 -15.43 6.25
CA THR A 425 -16.19 -14.50 5.11
C THR A 425 -17.14 -13.34 5.44
N PHE A 426 -17.16 -12.31 4.60
CA PHE A 426 -18.10 -11.18 4.75
C PHE A 426 -19.57 -11.62 4.80
N GLY A 427 -19.93 -12.71 4.11
CA GLY A 427 -21.26 -13.34 4.17
C GLY A 427 -21.50 -14.16 5.46
N LYS A 428 -20.60 -14.11 6.45
CA LYS A 428 -20.61 -14.91 7.69
C LYS A 428 -20.52 -16.42 7.47
N GLU A 429 -20.26 -16.88 6.26
CA GLU A 429 -19.98 -18.29 5.98
C GLU A 429 -18.58 -18.64 6.49
N LYS A 430 -18.45 -19.86 7.08
CA LYS A 430 -17.17 -20.42 7.52
C LYS A 430 -16.60 -21.27 6.40
N ILE A 431 -15.38 -20.94 5.97
CA ILE A 431 -14.61 -21.73 5.03
C ILE A 431 -13.38 -22.34 5.75
N HIS A 432 -13.07 -23.58 5.44
CA HIS A 432 -11.98 -24.33 6.05
C HIS A 432 -10.89 -24.61 5.03
N TYR A 433 -9.66 -24.22 5.34
CA TYR A 433 -8.48 -24.57 4.57
C TYR A 433 -7.98 -25.96 4.98
N LEU A 434 -8.10 -26.91 4.08
CA LEU A 434 -7.76 -28.31 4.32
C LEU A 434 -6.55 -28.76 3.49
N PRO A 435 -5.73 -29.71 3.98
CA PRO A 435 -4.67 -30.27 3.17
C PRO A 435 -5.26 -31.03 1.98
N ASN A 436 -4.59 -30.97 0.84
CA ASN A 436 -4.98 -31.65 -0.38
C ASN A 436 -4.00 -32.78 -0.71
N THR A 437 -3.95 -33.77 0.18
CA THR A 437 -2.97 -34.87 0.15
C THR A 437 -3.47 -36.15 -0.53
N HIS A 438 -4.75 -36.21 -0.94
CA HIS A 438 -5.31 -37.39 -1.57
C HIS A 438 -4.78 -37.59 -3.00
N LEU A 439 -4.53 -38.83 -3.39
CA LEU A 439 -4.14 -39.21 -4.75
C LEU A 439 -5.18 -38.78 -5.80
N THR A 440 -6.46 -38.92 -5.45
CA THR A 440 -7.57 -38.39 -6.24
C THR A 440 -7.89 -36.98 -5.73
N ARG A 441 -7.36 -35.99 -6.41
CA ARG A 441 -7.64 -34.58 -6.06
C ARG A 441 -9.10 -34.25 -6.33
N PRO A 442 -9.80 -33.57 -5.40
CA PRO A 442 -11.21 -33.25 -5.57
C PRO A 442 -11.40 -32.24 -6.71
N ILE A 443 -12.61 -32.25 -7.29
CA ILE A 443 -12.99 -31.31 -8.34
C ILE A 443 -13.46 -30.00 -7.66
N CYS A 444 -12.94 -28.88 -8.16
CA CYS A 444 -13.38 -27.54 -7.74
C CYS A 444 -14.77 -27.23 -8.28
N LYS A 445 -15.67 -26.77 -7.42
CA LYS A 445 -17.06 -26.47 -7.79
C LYS A 445 -17.18 -25.34 -8.83
N THR A 446 -16.25 -24.39 -8.83
CA THR A 446 -16.25 -23.24 -9.76
C THR A 446 -15.58 -23.57 -11.08
N CYS A 447 -14.31 -23.92 -11.05
CA CYS A 447 -13.55 -24.13 -12.29
C CYS A 447 -13.72 -25.53 -12.92
N GLY A 448 -14.42 -26.46 -12.24
CA GLY A 448 -14.67 -27.82 -12.73
C GLY A 448 -13.41 -28.71 -12.87
N ARG A 449 -12.25 -28.27 -12.40
CA ARG A 449 -10.96 -28.96 -12.52
C ARG A 449 -10.57 -29.62 -11.20
N HIS A 450 -9.68 -30.59 -11.26
CA HIS A 450 -9.03 -31.12 -10.07
C HIS A 450 -8.24 -30.02 -9.37
N CYS A 451 -8.37 -29.91 -8.03
CA CYS A 451 -7.64 -28.92 -7.25
C CYS A 451 -6.14 -29.19 -7.31
N PRO A 452 -5.31 -28.36 -7.96
CA PRO A 452 -3.89 -28.67 -8.17
C PRO A 452 -3.01 -28.37 -6.96
N TYR A 453 -3.46 -27.48 -6.06
CA TYR A 453 -2.64 -26.90 -4.99
C TYR A 453 -2.57 -27.81 -3.75
N LYS A 454 -1.55 -27.59 -2.91
CA LYS A 454 -1.33 -28.33 -1.64
C LYS A 454 -2.48 -28.15 -0.64
N ILE A 455 -3.24 -27.06 -0.75
CA ILE A 455 -4.36 -26.69 0.13
C ILE A 455 -5.63 -26.52 -0.73
N LYS A 456 -6.76 -26.92 -0.17
CA LYS A 456 -8.11 -26.74 -0.76
C LYS A 456 -9.04 -26.09 0.26
N ILE A 457 -10.09 -25.46 -0.21
CA ILE A 457 -11.11 -24.84 0.64
C ILE A 457 -12.36 -25.72 0.65
N LYS A 458 -12.95 -25.88 1.85
CA LYS A 458 -14.24 -26.54 2.06
C LYS A 458 -15.17 -25.58 2.78
N THR A 459 -16.39 -25.40 2.25
CA THR A 459 -17.46 -24.61 2.88
C THR A 459 -18.24 -25.41 3.91
N SER A 460 -19.07 -24.73 4.67
CA SER A 460 -20.02 -25.36 5.61
C SER A 460 -21.04 -26.26 4.89
N SER A 461 -21.39 -25.94 3.64
CA SER A 461 -22.25 -26.76 2.77
C SER A 461 -21.56 -28.02 2.23
N GLY A 462 -20.23 -28.13 2.42
CA GLY A 462 -19.43 -29.25 1.94
C GLY A 462 -18.81 -29.05 0.56
N ASP A 463 -19.04 -27.93 -0.09
CA ASP A 463 -18.49 -27.60 -1.40
C ASP A 463 -16.97 -27.42 -1.33
N LEU A 464 -16.29 -27.80 -2.42
CA LEU A 464 -14.82 -27.77 -2.48
C LEU A 464 -14.35 -26.82 -3.57
N PHE A 465 -13.33 -26.00 -3.22
CA PHE A 465 -12.72 -25.02 -4.11
C PHE A 465 -11.19 -25.15 -4.06
N CYS A 466 -10.53 -24.89 -5.17
CA CYS A 466 -9.08 -24.95 -5.26
C CYS A 466 -8.36 -23.73 -4.65
N SER A 467 -9.06 -22.59 -4.49
CA SER A 467 -8.52 -21.35 -3.93
C SER A 467 -9.64 -20.41 -3.48
N TYR A 468 -9.28 -19.35 -2.76
CA TYR A 468 -10.21 -18.31 -2.36
C TYR A 468 -10.80 -17.56 -3.57
N ALA A 469 -10.04 -17.37 -4.63
CA ALA A 469 -10.54 -16.76 -5.86
C ALA A 469 -11.68 -17.57 -6.48
N CYS A 470 -11.54 -18.90 -6.56
CA CYS A 470 -12.63 -19.76 -7.04
C CYS A 470 -13.85 -19.73 -6.12
N TYR A 471 -13.64 -19.64 -4.81
CA TYR A 471 -14.75 -19.47 -3.86
C TYR A 471 -15.50 -18.14 -4.08
N GLN A 472 -14.75 -17.02 -4.24
CA GLN A 472 -15.36 -15.72 -4.53
C GLN A 472 -16.12 -15.71 -5.84
N GLU A 473 -15.57 -16.26 -6.91
CA GLU A 473 -16.22 -16.36 -8.22
C GLU A 473 -17.54 -17.15 -8.13
N HIS A 474 -17.55 -18.19 -7.31
CA HIS A 474 -18.80 -18.94 -7.04
C HIS A 474 -19.89 -18.06 -6.41
N LEU A 475 -19.50 -17.21 -5.45
CA LEU A 475 -20.44 -16.29 -4.78
C LEU A 475 -21.00 -15.20 -5.72
N TYR A 476 -20.20 -14.76 -6.71
CA TYR A 476 -20.67 -13.77 -7.70
C TYR A 476 -21.59 -14.37 -8.74
N ASN A 477 -21.56 -15.69 -8.95
CA ASN A 477 -22.38 -16.43 -9.91
C ASN A 477 -23.67 -17.01 -9.29
N LEU A 478 -23.89 -16.81 -7.98
CA LEU A 478 -25.13 -17.13 -7.25
C LEU A 478 -26.05 -15.91 -7.19
#